data_d7a4c5b3b52294e4e7d56bc028aa718e
#
_entry.id   d7a4c5b3b52294e4e7d56bc028aa718e
#
_cell.length_a   1.000
_cell.length_b   1.000
_cell.length_c   1.000
_cell.angle_alpha   90.00
_cell.angle_beta   90.00
_cell.angle_gamma   90.00
#
_symmetry.space_group_name_H-M   'P 1'
#
loop_
_entity.id
_entity.type
_entity.pdbx_description
1 polymer ?
#
loop_
_entity_poly.entity_id
_entity_poly.type
_entity_poly.pdbx_seq_one_letter_code
_entity_poly.pdbx_strand_id
1 'polypeptide(L)'
;MKLTINKKQFLQSWSLAERSTSSSSSMNILSSVLVKASFEGVTLQATDIRTSIICTASGVTVVDPGEAVFPIKMVSDLFKKAPGEEFTLDVDDGKVILKAGRSKYNFSTYPVREFPVLPSSKEAKLFCKVSAGELLMVIEEGTLAASTGEEYPLYLSSANFLTSNGILNIVSTDTRRLAMSGVPVFESSDGVNALLPMKGIKEVQRILSSLNSDSPVEILYDDAQFYFRAESLEFTVRRVESRFPAYEKILPKGHQTFVSLDRGNLISALERVDVIVRDYNRMVVLDIVNGEVLVMRGKAPDFGQAMEEISAEISGEDLRIAVNSKFFMEALKVLRDPNVTLAFNGMSGHMAVKRVEKDSF
;
A
#
# COMPACT_ATOMS: atom_id res chain seq x y z
N MET A 1 -27.28 7.50 -23.21
CA MET A 1 -26.22 6.47 -23.08
C MET A 1 -26.88 5.11 -22.94
N LYS A 2 -26.46 4.11 -23.73
CA LYS A 2 -27.03 2.76 -23.62
C LYS A 2 -25.92 1.72 -23.68
N LEU A 3 -25.90 0.82 -22.70
CA LEU A 3 -24.83 -0.16 -22.50
C LEU A 3 -25.43 -1.56 -22.30
N THR A 4 -24.73 -2.58 -22.84
CA THR A 4 -24.96 -3.98 -22.50
C THR A 4 -23.73 -4.46 -21.71
N ILE A 5 -23.94 -5.06 -20.55
CA ILE A 5 -22.90 -5.27 -19.55
C ILE A 5 -22.87 -6.74 -19.15
N ASN A 6 -21.69 -7.38 -19.31
CA ASN A 6 -21.38 -8.65 -18.66
C ASN A 6 -21.07 -8.35 -17.17
N LYS A 7 -21.93 -8.86 -16.31
CA LYS A 7 -21.93 -8.55 -14.88
C LYS A 7 -20.60 -8.88 -14.20
N LYS A 8 -20.05 -10.08 -14.42
CA LYS A 8 -18.84 -10.56 -13.75
C LYS A 8 -17.63 -9.69 -14.08
N GLN A 9 -17.41 -9.42 -15.35
CA GLN A 9 -16.27 -8.63 -15.82
C GLN A 9 -16.40 -7.16 -15.39
N PHE A 10 -17.58 -6.58 -15.55
CA PHE A 10 -17.82 -5.19 -15.16
C PHE A 10 -17.64 -4.94 -13.68
N LEU A 11 -18.12 -5.85 -12.81
CA LEU A 11 -17.98 -5.69 -11.36
C LEU A 11 -16.54 -5.69 -10.88
N GLN A 12 -15.61 -6.30 -11.60
CA GLN A 12 -14.19 -6.20 -11.29
C GLN A 12 -13.70 -4.75 -11.45
N SER A 13 -13.95 -4.15 -12.60
CA SER A 13 -13.58 -2.74 -12.86
C SER A 13 -14.37 -1.77 -11.96
N TRP A 14 -15.67 -2.02 -11.73
CA TRP A 14 -16.50 -1.22 -10.84
C TRP A 14 -15.95 -1.19 -9.41
N SER A 15 -15.55 -2.35 -8.88
CA SER A 15 -14.99 -2.47 -7.53
C SER A 15 -13.67 -1.71 -7.36
N LEU A 16 -12.88 -1.57 -8.43
CA LEU A 16 -11.68 -0.73 -8.41
C LEU A 16 -12.05 0.76 -8.29
N ALA A 17 -13.02 1.20 -9.09
CA ALA A 17 -13.48 2.59 -9.04
C ALA A 17 -14.12 2.95 -7.69
N GLU A 18 -14.91 2.06 -7.08
CA GLU A 18 -15.53 2.27 -5.77
C GLU A 18 -14.51 2.66 -4.68
N ARG A 19 -13.28 2.14 -4.73
CA ARG A 19 -12.25 2.34 -3.70
C ARG A 19 -11.74 3.77 -3.60
N SER A 20 -11.81 4.53 -4.69
CA SER A 20 -11.39 5.95 -4.72
C SER A 20 -12.50 6.92 -4.37
N THR A 21 -13.63 6.42 -3.85
CA THR A 21 -14.74 7.26 -3.45
C THR A 21 -14.74 7.53 -1.95
N SER A 22 -15.42 8.58 -1.52
CA SER A 22 -15.56 8.91 -0.11
C SER A 22 -16.90 8.39 0.43
N SER A 23 -16.86 7.51 1.41
CA SER A 23 -18.07 7.04 2.13
C SER A 23 -18.61 8.04 3.16
N SER A 24 -17.80 9.02 3.55
CA SER A 24 -18.08 9.98 4.65
C SER A 24 -18.09 11.43 4.22
N SER A 25 -18.06 11.73 2.91
CA SER A 25 -18.11 13.11 2.43
C SER A 25 -19.50 13.72 2.59
N SER A 26 -19.56 14.98 2.98
CA SER A 26 -20.77 15.81 2.90
C SER A 26 -21.20 16.08 1.45
N MET A 27 -20.32 15.87 0.49
CA MET A 27 -20.57 16.02 -0.95
C MET A 27 -20.92 14.66 -1.55
N ASN A 28 -22.19 14.40 -1.79
CA ASN A 28 -22.70 13.15 -2.35
C ASN A 28 -22.04 12.75 -3.67
N ILE A 29 -21.58 13.72 -4.47
CA ILE A 29 -20.91 13.48 -5.75
C ILE A 29 -19.59 12.72 -5.59
N LEU A 30 -18.88 12.86 -4.45
CA LEU A 30 -17.65 12.12 -4.15
C LEU A 30 -17.91 10.67 -3.71
N SER A 31 -19.18 10.31 -3.50
CA SER A 31 -19.63 8.94 -3.29
C SER A 31 -20.22 8.34 -4.57
N SER A 32 -19.67 8.71 -5.71
CA SER A 32 -20.21 8.34 -7.04
C SER A 32 -19.10 7.95 -7.99
N VAL A 33 -19.47 7.21 -9.04
CA VAL A 33 -18.60 6.86 -10.16
C VAL A 33 -19.14 7.52 -11.42
N LEU A 34 -18.31 8.27 -12.11
CA LEU A 34 -18.58 8.76 -13.45
C LEU A 34 -18.24 7.67 -14.46
N VAL A 35 -19.23 7.29 -15.25
CA VAL A 35 -19.10 6.38 -16.39
C VAL A 35 -19.10 7.21 -17.67
N LYS A 36 -18.02 7.08 -18.46
CA LYS A 36 -17.93 7.67 -19.79
C LYS A 36 -17.85 6.58 -20.82
N ALA A 37 -18.84 6.54 -21.70
CA ALA A 37 -18.96 5.57 -22.78
C ALA A 37 -18.73 6.22 -24.14
N SER A 38 -17.81 5.69 -24.92
CA SER A 38 -17.59 5.99 -26.32
C SER A 38 -17.57 4.68 -27.11
N PHE A 39 -17.61 4.74 -28.45
CA PHE A 39 -17.47 3.53 -29.27
C PHE A 39 -16.07 2.86 -29.16
N GLU A 40 -15.08 3.57 -28.61
CA GLU A 40 -13.73 3.04 -28.33
C GLU A 40 -13.65 2.27 -27.01
N GLY A 41 -14.62 2.48 -26.11
CA GLY A 41 -14.67 1.81 -24.82
C GLY A 41 -15.38 2.62 -23.74
N VAL A 42 -15.38 2.06 -22.55
CA VAL A 42 -16.00 2.67 -21.36
C VAL A 42 -14.95 2.88 -20.29
N THR A 43 -14.88 4.09 -19.74
CA THR A 43 -14.04 4.40 -18.58
C THR A 43 -14.88 4.69 -17.35
N LEU A 44 -14.38 4.23 -16.20
CA LEU A 44 -14.90 4.52 -14.88
C LEU A 44 -13.96 5.50 -14.19
N GLN A 45 -14.52 6.56 -13.62
CA GLN A 45 -13.75 7.59 -12.93
C GLN A 45 -14.34 7.82 -11.53
N ALA A 46 -13.48 7.89 -10.52
CA ALA A 46 -13.88 8.17 -9.15
C ALA A 46 -12.82 8.99 -8.42
N THR A 47 -13.23 9.75 -7.39
CA THR A 47 -12.32 10.55 -6.58
C THR A 47 -12.90 10.86 -5.20
N ASP A 48 -11.99 10.97 -4.20
CA ASP A 48 -12.26 11.57 -2.89
C ASP A 48 -11.50 12.91 -2.72
N ILE A 49 -11.04 13.52 -3.85
CA ILE A 49 -10.20 14.73 -3.93
C ILE A 49 -8.72 14.46 -3.56
N ARG A 50 -8.43 13.57 -2.63
CA ARG A 50 -7.06 13.20 -2.25
C ARG A 50 -6.48 12.11 -3.14
N THR A 51 -7.35 11.25 -3.61
CA THR A 51 -7.03 10.18 -4.57
C THR A 51 -8.05 10.19 -5.71
N SER A 52 -7.65 9.71 -6.86
CA SER A 52 -8.57 9.46 -7.97
C SER A 52 -8.15 8.23 -8.76
N ILE A 53 -9.11 7.64 -9.45
CA ILE A 53 -8.91 6.50 -10.33
C ILE A 53 -9.60 6.72 -11.66
N ILE A 54 -8.92 6.34 -12.72
CA ILE A 54 -9.48 6.19 -14.07
C ILE A 54 -9.15 4.76 -14.51
N CYS A 55 -10.15 3.95 -14.79
CA CYS A 55 -9.93 2.61 -15.30
C CYS A 55 -10.89 2.27 -16.44
N THR A 56 -10.44 1.42 -17.35
CA THR A 56 -11.30 0.89 -18.42
C THR A 56 -12.23 -0.18 -17.86
N ALA A 57 -13.50 -0.07 -18.17
CA ALA A 57 -14.49 -1.08 -17.81
C ALA A 57 -14.42 -2.27 -18.75
N SER A 58 -14.27 -3.46 -18.19
CA SER A 58 -14.32 -4.71 -18.95
C SER A 58 -15.74 -5.23 -19.10
N GLY A 59 -16.01 -6.00 -20.17
CA GLY A 59 -17.30 -6.66 -20.38
C GLY A 59 -18.46 -5.70 -20.69
N VAL A 60 -18.21 -4.57 -21.33
CA VAL A 60 -19.23 -3.57 -21.69
C VAL A 60 -19.27 -3.41 -23.20
N THR A 61 -20.46 -3.53 -23.77
CA THR A 61 -20.74 -3.17 -25.17
C THR A 61 -21.52 -1.86 -25.19
N VAL A 62 -21.00 -0.88 -25.91
CA VAL A 62 -21.64 0.44 -26.07
C VAL A 62 -22.61 0.40 -27.24
N VAL A 63 -23.89 0.63 -26.96
CA VAL A 63 -24.95 0.77 -27.97
C VAL A 63 -25.12 2.21 -28.32
N ASP A 64 -25.21 3.10 -27.32
CA ASP A 64 -25.22 4.55 -27.50
C ASP A 64 -24.19 5.19 -26.55
N PRO A 65 -23.28 6.04 -27.06
CA PRO A 65 -22.29 6.72 -26.21
C PRO A 65 -22.94 7.75 -25.28
N GLY A 66 -22.20 8.21 -24.28
CA GLY A 66 -22.64 9.22 -23.33
C GLY A 66 -21.97 9.12 -21.98
N GLU A 67 -22.39 9.96 -21.04
CA GLU A 67 -21.82 10.04 -19.70
C GLU A 67 -22.90 10.00 -18.63
N ALA A 68 -22.62 9.39 -17.47
CA ALA A 68 -23.51 9.37 -16.34
C ALA A 68 -22.75 9.21 -15.03
N VAL A 69 -23.23 9.84 -13.94
CA VAL A 69 -22.64 9.76 -12.60
C VAL A 69 -23.53 8.93 -11.70
N PHE A 70 -23.07 7.75 -11.34
CA PHE A 70 -23.82 6.77 -10.58
C PHE A 70 -23.51 6.83 -9.10
N PRO A 71 -24.53 7.00 -8.20
CA PRO A 71 -24.33 6.94 -6.76
C PRO A 71 -24.02 5.51 -6.32
N ILE A 72 -22.87 5.31 -5.66
CA ILE A 72 -22.35 3.97 -5.34
C ILE A 72 -23.27 3.22 -4.39
N LYS A 73 -23.68 3.84 -3.29
CA LYS A 73 -24.39 3.17 -2.18
C LYS A 73 -25.56 2.31 -2.60
N MET A 74 -26.28 2.71 -3.66
CA MET A 74 -27.42 1.98 -4.20
C MET A 74 -27.03 1.14 -5.42
N VAL A 75 -26.26 1.72 -6.32
CA VAL A 75 -26.02 1.15 -7.65
C VAL A 75 -25.13 -0.08 -7.58
N SER A 76 -24.12 -0.09 -6.71
CA SER A 76 -23.25 -1.26 -6.49
C SER A 76 -24.03 -2.48 -6.05
N ASP A 77 -24.99 -2.30 -5.14
CA ASP A 77 -25.85 -3.40 -4.70
C ASP A 77 -26.77 -3.88 -5.81
N LEU A 78 -27.32 -2.96 -6.61
CA LEU A 78 -28.14 -3.33 -7.76
C LEU A 78 -27.34 -4.13 -8.79
N PHE A 79 -26.15 -3.69 -9.14
CA PHE A 79 -25.27 -4.39 -10.09
C PHE A 79 -24.89 -5.79 -9.56
N LYS A 80 -24.52 -5.90 -8.28
CA LYS A 80 -24.18 -7.19 -7.65
C LYS A 80 -25.36 -8.16 -7.60
N LYS A 81 -26.56 -7.65 -7.30
CA LYS A 81 -27.78 -8.46 -7.07
C LYS A 81 -28.65 -8.64 -8.33
N ALA A 82 -28.38 -7.92 -9.43
CA ALA A 82 -29.11 -8.07 -10.68
C ALA A 82 -29.12 -9.54 -11.14
N PRO A 83 -30.29 -10.11 -11.53
CA PRO A 83 -30.35 -11.50 -11.96
C PRO A 83 -29.66 -11.71 -13.31
N GLY A 84 -29.14 -12.94 -13.51
CA GLY A 84 -28.46 -13.33 -14.74
C GLY A 84 -27.01 -12.86 -14.82
N GLU A 85 -26.37 -13.15 -15.95
CA GLU A 85 -24.96 -12.84 -16.22
C GLU A 85 -24.80 -11.52 -16.94
N GLU A 86 -25.88 -11.01 -17.55
CA GLU A 86 -25.88 -9.75 -18.29
C GLU A 86 -27.03 -8.85 -17.86
N PHE A 87 -26.82 -7.56 -17.96
CA PHE A 87 -27.84 -6.54 -17.83
C PHE A 87 -27.61 -5.37 -18.80
N THR A 88 -28.67 -4.62 -19.07
CA THR A 88 -28.57 -3.39 -19.87
C THR A 88 -28.82 -2.17 -19.00
N LEU A 89 -28.08 -1.11 -19.28
CA LEU A 89 -28.31 0.25 -18.75
C LEU A 89 -28.75 1.15 -19.87
N ASP A 90 -29.87 1.81 -19.66
CA ASP A 90 -30.38 2.87 -20.56
C ASP A 90 -30.49 4.15 -19.73
N VAL A 91 -29.73 5.18 -20.10
CA VAL A 91 -29.64 6.46 -19.36
C VAL A 91 -30.10 7.58 -20.29
N ASP A 92 -31.18 8.25 -19.90
CA ASP A 92 -31.76 9.39 -20.59
C ASP A 92 -32.11 10.48 -19.59
N ASP A 93 -31.57 11.69 -19.79
CA ASP A 93 -31.80 12.88 -18.96
C ASP A 93 -31.71 12.60 -17.44
N GLY A 94 -30.64 11.93 -17.02
CA GLY A 94 -30.40 11.58 -15.62
C GLY A 94 -31.26 10.46 -15.04
N LYS A 95 -32.14 9.87 -15.82
CA LYS A 95 -32.95 8.70 -15.44
C LYS A 95 -32.34 7.42 -16.01
N VAL A 96 -32.25 6.40 -15.18
CA VAL A 96 -31.67 5.11 -15.54
C VAL A 96 -32.72 4.02 -15.54
N ILE A 97 -32.71 3.22 -16.56
CA ILE A 97 -33.44 1.97 -16.64
C ILE A 97 -32.41 0.82 -16.70
N LEU A 98 -32.30 0.05 -15.62
CA LEU A 98 -31.54 -1.20 -15.61
C LEU A 98 -32.51 -2.35 -15.89
N LYS A 99 -32.21 -3.17 -16.90
CA LYS A 99 -32.96 -4.40 -17.20
C LYS A 99 -32.03 -5.61 -17.07
N ALA A 100 -32.48 -6.61 -16.29
CA ALA A 100 -31.77 -7.87 -16.08
C ALA A 100 -32.80 -9.01 -16.13
N GLY A 101 -32.79 -9.82 -17.19
CA GLY A 101 -33.80 -10.82 -17.44
C GLY A 101 -35.21 -10.21 -17.49
N ARG A 102 -36.10 -10.64 -16.58
CA ARG A 102 -37.47 -10.08 -16.45
C ARG A 102 -37.56 -8.90 -15.48
N SER A 103 -36.47 -8.58 -14.79
CA SER A 103 -36.44 -7.50 -13.77
C SER A 103 -36.10 -6.16 -14.42
N LYS A 104 -36.76 -5.11 -13.93
CA LYS A 104 -36.53 -3.73 -14.36
C LYS A 104 -36.42 -2.85 -13.12
N TYR A 105 -35.35 -2.05 -13.07
CA TYR A 105 -35.09 -1.10 -11.98
C TYR A 105 -35.00 0.30 -12.58
N ASN A 106 -35.64 1.28 -11.93
CA ASN A 106 -35.57 2.68 -12.34
C ASN A 106 -34.96 3.49 -11.19
N PHE A 107 -33.96 4.31 -11.50
CA PHE A 107 -33.30 5.19 -10.54
C PHE A 107 -32.72 6.43 -11.24
N SER A 108 -32.07 7.32 -10.52
CA SER A 108 -31.50 8.56 -11.08
C SER A 108 -30.00 8.61 -10.87
N THR A 109 -29.32 9.33 -11.76
CA THR A 109 -27.90 9.69 -11.66
C THR A 109 -27.74 11.13 -11.15
N TYR A 110 -26.53 11.50 -10.75
CA TYR A 110 -26.19 12.91 -10.50
C TYR A 110 -25.83 13.64 -11.80
N PRO A 111 -25.96 14.98 -11.82
CA PRO A 111 -25.54 15.78 -12.98
C PRO A 111 -24.03 15.63 -13.25
N VAL A 112 -23.65 15.29 -14.49
CA VAL A 112 -22.25 15.12 -14.88
C VAL A 112 -21.41 16.36 -14.64
N ARG A 113 -21.98 17.56 -14.84
CA ARG A 113 -21.31 18.86 -14.60
C ARG A 113 -20.86 19.09 -13.15
N GLU A 114 -21.42 18.37 -12.19
CA GLU A 114 -21.06 18.46 -10.78
C GLU A 114 -19.90 17.54 -10.40
N PHE A 115 -19.53 16.59 -11.27
CA PHE A 115 -18.42 15.70 -11.04
C PHE A 115 -17.09 16.45 -11.20
N PRO A 116 -16.15 16.34 -10.21
CA PRO A 116 -14.88 17.06 -10.26
C PRO A 116 -14.05 16.68 -11.47
N VAL A 117 -13.35 17.65 -12.05
CA VAL A 117 -12.32 17.38 -13.06
C VAL A 117 -11.15 16.66 -12.36
N LEU A 118 -10.82 15.46 -12.86
CA LEU A 118 -9.71 14.71 -12.32
C LEU A 118 -8.37 15.26 -12.81
N PRO A 119 -7.30 15.14 -11.98
CA PRO A 119 -5.94 15.43 -12.44
C PRO A 119 -5.59 14.59 -13.66
N SER A 120 -4.73 15.12 -14.52
CA SER A 120 -4.29 14.48 -15.76
C SER A 120 -2.78 14.30 -15.78
N SER A 121 -2.33 13.09 -16.07
CA SER A 121 -0.89 12.79 -16.20
C SER A 121 -0.27 13.16 -17.54
N LYS A 122 -1.01 13.83 -18.44
CA LYS A 122 -0.53 14.13 -19.81
C LYS A 122 0.76 14.95 -19.86
N GLU A 123 0.95 15.86 -18.91
CA GLU A 123 2.13 16.73 -18.80
C GLU A 123 3.03 16.33 -17.63
N ALA A 124 2.70 15.25 -16.92
CA ALA A 124 3.46 14.74 -15.80
C ALA A 124 4.80 14.16 -16.25
N LYS A 125 5.83 14.31 -15.42
CA LYS A 125 7.17 13.80 -15.66
C LYS A 125 7.29 12.36 -15.16
N LEU A 126 8.16 11.59 -15.78
CA LEU A 126 8.48 10.25 -15.29
C LEU A 126 9.18 10.33 -13.93
N PHE A 127 8.69 9.58 -12.95
CA PHE A 127 9.37 9.31 -11.70
C PHE A 127 10.20 8.02 -11.82
N CYS A 128 9.55 6.89 -12.11
CA CYS A 128 10.23 5.65 -12.46
C CYS A 128 9.28 4.64 -13.14
N LYS A 129 9.90 3.56 -13.70
CA LYS A 129 9.20 2.36 -14.18
C LYS A 129 9.71 1.14 -13.41
N VAL A 130 8.80 0.34 -12.87
CA VAL A 130 9.11 -0.80 -12.01
C VAL A 130 8.06 -1.90 -12.21
N SER A 131 8.37 -3.17 -11.91
CA SER A 131 7.34 -4.22 -11.93
C SER A 131 6.36 -4.08 -10.76
N ALA A 132 5.12 -4.53 -10.95
CA ALA A 132 4.09 -4.46 -9.92
C ALA A 132 4.48 -5.24 -8.65
N GLY A 133 5.13 -6.39 -8.81
CA GLY A 133 5.60 -7.21 -7.68
C GLY A 133 6.69 -6.55 -6.86
N GLU A 134 7.69 -5.93 -7.52
CA GLU A 134 8.77 -5.20 -6.86
C GLU A 134 8.24 -3.93 -6.18
N LEU A 135 7.35 -3.19 -6.85
CA LEU A 135 6.71 -2.03 -6.26
C LEU A 135 5.88 -2.39 -5.02
N LEU A 136 5.10 -3.47 -5.09
CA LEU A 136 4.33 -3.96 -3.95
C LEU A 136 5.25 -4.31 -2.77
N MET A 137 6.32 -5.04 -3.04
CA MET A 137 7.29 -5.45 -2.03
C MET A 137 7.95 -4.24 -1.35
N VAL A 138 8.49 -3.30 -2.13
CA VAL A 138 9.18 -2.12 -1.58
C VAL A 138 8.23 -1.21 -0.80
N ILE A 139 6.95 -1.14 -1.21
CA ILE A 139 5.93 -0.42 -0.46
C ILE A 139 5.65 -1.13 0.87
N GLU A 140 5.41 -2.45 0.88
CA GLU A 140 5.12 -3.20 2.10
C GLU A 140 6.22 -3.02 3.14
N GLU A 141 7.47 -3.15 2.74
CA GLU A 141 8.62 -3.02 3.63
C GLU A 141 8.91 -1.57 4.02
N GLY A 142 8.96 -0.67 3.05
CA GLY A 142 9.34 0.73 3.27
C GLY A 142 8.30 1.56 4.03
N THR A 143 7.03 1.10 4.08
CA THR A 143 5.96 1.82 4.79
C THR A 143 5.65 1.26 6.18
N LEU A 144 6.34 0.20 6.59
CA LEU A 144 6.08 -0.52 7.83
C LEU A 144 6.12 0.37 9.09
N ALA A 145 6.96 1.38 9.10
CA ALA A 145 7.15 2.28 10.23
C ALA A 145 6.24 3.51 10.21
N ALA A 146 5.40 3.68 9.20
CA ALA A 146 4.46 4.79 9.16
C ALA A 146 3.33 4.60 10.18
N SER A 147 2.89 5.69 10.79
CA SER A 147 1.72 5.71 11.66
C SER A 147 0.44 5.40 10.88
N THR A 148 -0.47 4.66 11.52
CA THR A 148 -1.74 4.25 10.89
C THR A 148 -2.84 5.30 10.97
N GLY A 149 -2.71 6.28 11.88
CA GLY A 149 -3.62 7.42 12.07
C GLY A 149 -3.20 8.66 11.27
N GLU A 150 -4.06 9.67 11.25
CA GLU A 150 -3.66 11.01 10.81
C GLU A 150 -2.90 11.69 11.95
N GLU A 151 -1.58 11.64 11.91
CA GLU A 151 -0.70 12.23 12.91
C GLU A 151 0.02 13.47 12.37
N TYR A 152 0.32 14.39 13.25
CA TYR A 152 1.12 15.56 12.95
C TYR A 152 2.49 15.48 13.67
N PRO A 153 3.60 15.77 13.00
CA PRO A 153 3.74 16.24 11.59
C PRO A 153 3.34 15.19 10.56
N LEU A 154 2.79 15.63 9.41
CA LEU A 154 2.20 14.78 8.39
C LEU A 154 3.12 13.69 7.82
N TYR A 155 4.44 13.84 7.95
CA TYR A 155 5.39 12.80 7.51
C TYR A 155 5.26 11.50 8.31
N LEU A 156 4.72 11.53 9.55
CA LEU A 156 4.53 10.34 10.37
C LEU A 156 3.48 9.39 9.78
N SER A 157 2.45 9.94 9.13
CA SER A 157 1.39 9.18 8.46
C SER A 157 1.58 9.12 6.94
N SER A 158 2.82 9.24 6.49
CA SER A 158 3.22 9.26 5.08
C SER A 158 4.48 8.40 4.88
N ALA A 159 4.81 8.12 3.63
CA ALA A 159 6.10 7.55 3.27
C ALA A 159 6.79 8.40 2.21
N ASN A 160 8.10 8.50 2.30
CA ASN A 160 8.95 9.21 1.36
C ASN A 160 9.38 8.29 0.23
N PHE A 161 9.03 8.64 -1.00
CA PHE A 161 9.45 7.97 -2.23
C PHE A 161 10.61 8.76 -2.83
N LEU A 162 11.73 8.10 -3.05
CA LEU A 162 12.96 8.72 -3.57
C LEU A 162 13.57 7.83 -4.65
N THR A 163 13.90 8.40 -5.80
CA THR A 163 14.71 7.75 -6.83
C THR A 163 16.15 8.27 -6.81
N SER A 164 17.10 7.35 -6.78
CA SER A 164 18.52 7.64 -6.82
C SER A 164 19.32 6.46 -7.38
N ASN A 165 20.21 6.74 -8.33
CA ASN A 165 21.09 5.73 -8.94
C ASN A 165 20.35 4.51 -9.50
N GLY A 166 19.20 4.73 -10.13
CA GLY A 166 18.39 3.65 -10.69
C GLY A 166 17.69 2.77 -9.63
N ILE A 167 17.57 3.24 -8.38
CA ILE A 167 16.90 2.56 -7.28
C ILE A 167 15.71 3.42 -6.81
N LEU A 168 14.54 2.81 -6.69
CA LEU A 168 13.42 3.37 -5.96
C LEU A 168 13.55 2.99 -4.49
N ASN A 169 13.69 3.99 -3.63
CA ASN A 169 13.68 3.85 -2.18
C ASN A 169 12.38 4.36 -1.59
N ILE A 170 11.82 3.63 -0.63
CA ILE A 170 10.64 4.03 0.16
C ILE A 170 11.03 4.01 1.63
N VAL A 171 10.77 5.12 2.32
CA VAL A 171 11.18 5.32 3.72
C VAL A 171 10.02 5.85 4.54
N SER A 172 9.81 5.30 5.72
CA SER A 172 8.84 5.79 6.70
C SER A 172 9.37 5.75 8.13
N THR A 173 8.77 6.51 9.02
CA THR A 173 9.12 6.54 10.45
C THR A 173 7.94 7.01 11.30
N ASP A 174 7.87 6.49 12.53
CA ASP A 174 6.97 6.92 13.61
C ASP A 174 7.75 7.56 14.78
N THR A 175 9.00 8.01 14.55
CA THR A 175 9.97 8.52 15.53
C THR A 175 10.64 7.46 16.42
N ARG A 176 10.07 6.27 16.55
CA ARG A 176 10.59 5.16 17.38
C ARG A 176 11.30 4.10 16.55
N ARG A 177 10.93 4.00 15.28
CA ARG A 177 11.50 3.08 14.29
C ARG A 177 11.52 3.73 12.91
N LEU A 178 12.36 3.21 12.05
CA LEU A 178 12.46 3.60 10.65
C LEU A 178 12.42 2.34 9.80
N ALA A 179 11.64 2.38 8.75
CA ALA A 179 11.65 1.36 7.70
C ALA A 179 12.18 1.98 6.42
N MET A 180 13.04 1.24 5.73
CA MET A 180 13.59 1.60 4.43
C MET A 180 13.71 0.36 3.58
N SER A 181 13.21 0.43 2.37
CA SER A 181 13.38 -0.62 1.37
C SER A 181 13.65 -0.01 0.01
N GLY A 182 14.44 -0.70 -0.81
CA GLY A 182 14.80 -0.26 -2.15
C GLY A 182 14.74 -1.38 -3.16
N VAL A 183 14.36 -1.03 -4.40
CA VAL A 183 14.37 -1.95 -5.55
C VAL A 183 14.98 -1.26 -6.77
N PRO A 184 15.72 -1.99 -7.63
CA PRO A 184 16.13 -1.46 -8.91
C PRO A 184 14.92 -1.17 -9.78
N VAL A 185 15.01 -0.15 -10.63
CA VAL A 185 13.93 0.25 -11.53
C VAL A 185 14.41 0.19 -12.99
N PHE A 186 13.49 -0.01 -13.92
CA PHE A 186 13.81 -0.08 -15.35
C PHE A 186 14.29 1.28 -15.89
N GLU A 187 13.69 2.36 -15.37
CA GLU A 187 13.96 3.74 -15.77
C GLU A 187 13.59 4.67 -14.61
N SER A 188 14.35 5.73 -14.37
CA SER A 188 14.01 6.72 -13.35
C SER A 188 14.55 8.11 -13.66
N SER A 189 13.90 9.11 -13.07
CA SER A 189 14.44 10.46 -12.92
C SER A 189 15.10 10.56 -11.55
N ASP A 190 16.42 10.73 -11.52
CA ASP A 190 17.17 10.76 -10.27
C ASP A 190 16.97 12.06 -9.46
N GLY A 191 17.08 11.93 -8.14
CA GLY A 191 17.01 13.05 -7.21
C GLY A 191 15.61 13.58 -6.94
N VAL A 192 14.58 12.92 -7.47
CA VAL A 192 13.19 13.27 -7.19
C VAL A 192 12.73 12.61 -5.91
N ASN A 193 12.12 13.40 -5.04
CA ASN A 193 11.55 12.89 -3.80
C ASN A 193 10.11 13.41 -3.61
N ALA A 194 9.26 12.57 -3.04
CA ALA A 194 7.87 12.91 -2.76
C ALA A 194 7.34 12.19 -1.53
N LEU A 195 6.57 12.92 -0.75
CA LEU A 195 5.88 12.38 0.42
C LEU A 195 4.45 12.04 0.05
N LEU A 196 4.10 10.76 0.18
CA LEU A 196 2.76 10.25 -0.13
C LEU A 196 2.03 9.80 1.15
N PRO A 197 0.75 10.15 1.31
CA PRO A 197 -0.02 9.77 2.49
C PRO A 197 -0.33 8.27 2.49
N MET A 198 -0.25 7.64 3.68
CA MET A 198 -0.49 6.19 3.84
C MET A 198 -1.86 5.75 3.33
N LYS A 199 -2.88 6.62 3.39
CA LYS A 199 -4.21 6.31 2.84
C LYS A 199 -4.14 6.01 1.34
N GLY A 200 -3.44 6.87 0.57
CA GLY A 200 -3.25 6.66 -0.87
C GLY A 200 -2.37 5.45 -1.18
N ILE A 201 -1.27 5.28 -0.43
CA ILE A 201 -0.35 4.14 -0.60
C ILE A 201 -1.05 2.80 -0.37
N LYS A 202 -1.94 2.69 0.63
CA LYS A 202 -2.73 1.47 0.87
C LYS A 202 -3.64 1.10 -0.30
N GLU A 203 -4.20 2.09 -0.99
CA GLU A 203 -4.99 1.81 -2.20
C GLU A 203 -4.08 1.37 -3.36
N VAL A 204 -2.89 1.98 -3.51
CA VAL A 204 -1.87 1.51 -4.48
C VAL A 204 -1.50 0.04 -4.20
N GLN A 205 -1.23 -0.34 -2.95
CA GLN A 205 -0.95 -1.74 -2.57
C GLN A 205 -2.07 -2.70 -2.99
N ARG A 206 -3.33 -2.32 -2.76
CA ARG A 206 -4.49 -3.14 -3.15
C ARG A 206 -4.63 -3.29 -4.65
N ILE A 207 -4.35 -2.24 -5.41
CA ILE A 207 -4.35 -2.28 -6.87
C ILE A 207 -3.23 -3.20 -7.36
N LEU A 208 -2.00 -3.01 -6.87
CA LEU A 208 -0.84 -3.82 -7.23
C LEU A 208 -1.06 -5.31 -6.94
N SER A 209 -1.70 -5.65 -5.81
CA SER A 209 -2.02 -7.03 -5.43
C SER A 209 -3.00 -7.71 -6.40
N SER A 210 -3.71 -6.97 -7.25
CA SER A 210 -4.63 -7.50 -8.26
C SER A 210 -3.98 -7.64 -9.66
N LEU A 211 -2.78 -7.11 -9.84
CA LEU A 211 -2.03 -7.19 -11.09
C LEU A 211 -1.13 -8.44 -11.13
N ASN A 212 -0.67 -8.80 -12.33
CA ASN A 212 0.42 -9.74 -12.45
C ASN A 212 1.70 -9.11 -11.91
N SER A 213 2.52 -9.87 -11.17
CA SER A 213 3.76 -9.38 -10.57
C SER A 213 4.73 -8.77 -11.57
N ASP A 214 4.75 -9.29 -12.79
CA ASP A 214 5.65 -8.83 -13.86
C ASP A 214 5.07 -7.64 -14.65
N SER A 215 3.81 -7.27 -14.41
CA SER A 215 3.19 -6.12 -15.10
C SER A 215 3.99 -4.85 -14.84
N PRO A 216 4.36 -4.09 -15.89
CA PRO A 216 5.05 -2.83 -15.72
C PRO A 216 4.12 -1.77 -15.12
N VAL A 217 4.62 -1.05 -14.13
CA VAL A 217 3.98 0.12 -13.53
C VAL A 217 4.82 1.34 -13.84
N GLU A 218 4.22 2.31 -14.48
CA GLU A 218 4.80 3.61 -14.74
C GLU A 218 4.34 4.59 -13.65
N ILE A 219 5.28 5.17 -12.92
CA ILE A 219 5.01 6.19 -11.92
C ILE A 219 5.39 7.54 -12.50
N LEU A 220 4.42 8.45 -12.55
CA LEU A 220 4.61 9.82 -13.03
C LEU A 220 4.33 10.80 -11.90
N TYR A 221 4.83 12.02 -12.03
CA TYR A 221 4.60 13.07 -11.04
C TYR A 221 4.50 14.47 -11.66
N ASP A 222 3.79 15.34 -10.96
CA ASP A 222 3.84 16.77 -11.10
C ASP A 222 4.02 17.44 -9.72
N ASP A 223 3.81 18.74 -9.63
CA ASP A 223 4.01 19.48 -8.38
C ASP A 223 3.05 19.06 -7.26
N ALA A 224 1.84 18.57 -7.59
CA ALA A 224 0.79 18.25 -6.63
C ALA A 224 0.46 16.76 -6.53
N GLN A 225 0.74 15.98 -7.56
CA GLN A 225 0.22 14.63 -7.73
C GLN A 225 1.32 13.60 -8.03
N PHE A 226 1.02 12.34 -7.67
CA PHE A 226 1.69 11.14 -8.16
C PHE A 226 0.67 10.26 -8.89
N TYR A 227 1.04 9.75 -10.05
CA TYR A 227 0.21 8.93 -10.93
C TYR A 227 0.84 7.55 -11.04
N PHE A 228 0.07 6.51 -10.70
CA PHE A 228 0.46 5.11 -10.86
C PHE A 228 -0.32 4.55 -12.04
N ARG A 229 0.35 4.32 -13.14
CA ARG A 229 -0.25 3.82 -14.38
C ARG A 229 0.15 2.37 -14.61
N ALA A 230 -0.83 1.49 -14.76
CA ALA A 230 -0.63 0.09 -15.08
C ALA A 230 -1.77 -0.40 -16.00
N GLU A 231 -1.43 -1.05 -17.12
CA GLU A 231 -2.39 -1.57 -18.07
C GLU A 231 -3.42 -0.50 -18.51
N SER A 232 -4.68 -0.71 -18.15
CA SER A 232 -5.81 0.18 -18.45
C SER A 232 -6.27 1.00 -17.26
N LEU A 233 -5.40 1.18 -16.26
CA LEU A 233 -5.71 1.86 -15.01
C LEU A 233 -4.69 2.99 -14.74
N GLU A 234 -5.18 4.13 -14.31
CA GLU A 234 -4.40 5.21 -13.72
C GLU A 234 -4.97 5.57 -12.35
N PHE A 235 -4.13 5.45 -11.31
CA PHE A 235 -4.46 5.83 -9.95
C PHE A 235 -3.62 7.03 -9.53
N THR A 236 -4.27 8.06 -9.00
CA THR A 236 -3.60 9.32 -8.62
C THR A 236 -3.64 9.50 -7.12
N VAL A 237 -2.52 9.93 -6.55
CA VAL A 237 -2.37 10.26 -5.13
C VAL A 237 -1.84 11.68 -5.01
N ARG A 238 -2.56 12.53 -4.25
CA ARG A 238 -2.08 13.88 -3.94
C ARG A 238 -0.90 13.81 -2.97
N ARG A 239 0.19 14.52 -3.30
CA ARG A 239 1.39 14.62 -2.47
C ARG A 239 1.11 15.38 -1.19
N VAL A 240 1.88 15.09 -0.15
CA VAL A 240 1.85 15.82 1.13
C VAL A 240 2.92 16.92 1.10
N GLU A 241 2.51 18.14 1.35
CA GLU A 241 3.40 19.28 1.49
C GLU A 241 4.02 19.29 2.90
N SER A 242 5.01 18.44 3.12
CA SER A 242 5.78 18.35 4.36
C SER A 242 7.20 17.89 4.04
N ARG A 243 8.15 18.24 4.88
CA ARG A 243 9.54 17.81 4.76
C ARG A 243 9.76 16.53 5.55
N PHE A 244 10.23 15.47 4.88
CA PHE A 244 10.69 14.27 5.54
C PHE A 244 12.01 14.53 6.29
N PRO A 245 12.23 13.96 7.50
CA PRO A 245 13.48 14.12 8.23
C PRO A 245 14.70 13.62 7.43
N ALA A 246 15.87 14.21 7.69
CA ALA A 246 17.14 13.75 7.11
C ALA A 246 17.58 12.44 7.79
N TYR A 247 16.90 11.35 7.45
CA TYR A 247 17.04 10.03 8.07
C TYR A 247 18.42 9.41 7.85
N GLU A 248 19.12 9.78 6.78
CA GLU A 248 20.48 9.33 6.46
C GLU A 248 21.48 9.64 7.59
N LYS A 249 21.19 10.68 8.37
CA LYS A 249 22.03 11.09 9.51
C LYS A 249 21.85 10.19 10.74
N ILE A 250 20.73 9.50 10.84
CA ILE A 250 20.40 8.61 11.97
C ILE A 250 20.63 7.14 11.63
N LEU A 251 20.82 6.80 10.36
CA LEU A 251 21.18 5.44 9.97
C LEU A 251 22.56 5.08 10.54
N PRO A 252 22.72 3.90 11.16
CA PRO A 252 24.01 3.44 11.64
C PRO A 252 25.02 3.36 10.50
N LYS A 253 26.20 3.94 10.67
CA LYS A 253 27.29 3.88 9.68
C LYS A 253 28.05 2.55 9.69
N GLY A 254 27.75 1.68 10.64
CA GLY A 254 28.32 0.35 10.78
C GLY A 254 27.63 -0.41 11.90
N HIS A 255 27.85 -1.71 11.95
CA HIS A 255 27.35 -2.59 13.01
C HIS A 255 28.52 -3.42 13.55
N GLN A 256 28.49 -3.73 14.85
CA GLN A 256 29.55 -4.44 15.56
C GLN A 256 29.20 -5.88 15.84
N THR A 257 27.90 -6.18 15.97
CA THR A 257 27.41 -7.53 16.23
C THR A 257 26.33 -7.91 15.23
N PHE A 258 26.41 -9.13 14.72
CA PHE A 258 25.47 -9.70 13.75
C PHE A 258 24.94 -11.03 14.26
N VAL A 259 23.65 -11.26 14.07
CA VAL A 259 22.94 -12.50 14.42
C VAL A 259 22.16 -12.94 13.19
N SER A 260 22.57 -14.04 12.58
CA SER A 260 21.90 -14.63 11.41
C SER A 260 21.16 -15.89 11.82
N LEU A 261 19.86 -16.00 11.48
CA LEU A 261 19.02 -17.09 11.93
C LEU A 261 17.80 -17.29 11.03
N ASP A 262 17.17 -18.47 11.16
CA ASP A 262 15.90 -18.77 10.50
C ASP A 262 14.79 -17.84 10.98
N ARG A 263 14.16 -17.14 10.03
CA ARG A 263 13.10 -16.16 10.31
C ARG A 263 11.84 -16.81 10.92
N GLY A 264 11.47 -18.01 10.47
CA GLY A 264 10.28 -18.72 10.95
C GLY A 264 10.42 -19.14 12.43
N ASN A 265 11.60 -19.65 12.79
CA ASN A 265 11.93 -20.01 14.18
C ASN A 265 11.92 -18.78 15.07
N LEU A 266 12.52 -17.68 14.61
CA LEU A 266 12.53 -16.41 15.35
C LEU A 266 11.11 -15.85 15.56
N ILE A 267 10.26 -15.84 14.52
CA ILE A 267 8.85 -15.42 14.65
C ILE A 267 8.13 -16.29 15.67
N SER A 268 8.26 -17.61 15.60
CA SER A 268 7.57 -18.54 16.48
C SER A 268 7.99 -18.36 17.94
N ALA A 269 9.28 -18.16 18.21
CA ALA A 269 9.79 -17.88 19.55
C ALA A 269 9.30 -16.52 20.07
N LEU A 270 9.36 -15.49 19.24
CA LEU A 270 8.88 -14.16 19.60
C LEU A 270 7.38 -14.15 19.89
N GLU A 271 6.56 -14.90 19.13
CA GLU A 271 5.12 -15.05 19.39
C GLU A 271 4.85 -15.68 20.76
N ARG A 272 5.64 -16.69 21.18
CA ARG A 272 5.50 -17.29 22.51
C ARG A 272 5.89 -16.34 23.64
N VAL A 273 6.99 -15.61 23.49
CA VAL A 273 7.40 -14.58 24.46
C VAL A 273 6.41 -13.42 24.53
N ASP A 274 5.88 -13.00 23.39
CA ASP A 274 4.89 -11.90 23.31
C ASP A 274 3.62 -12.19 24.10
N VAL A 275 3.18 -13.45 24.24
CA VAL A 275 2.03 -13.83 25.09
C VAL A 275 2.17 -13.29 26.50
N ILE A 276 3.39 -13.29 27.07
CA ILE A 276 3.65 -12.80 28.43
C ILE A 276 3.70 -11.27 28.50
N VAL A 277 4.26 -10.60 27.49
CA VAL A 277 4.58 -9.16 27.58
C VAL A 277 3.60 -8.24 26.85
N ARG A 278 2.76 -8.76 25.95
CA ARG A 278 1.91 -7.96 25.04
C ARG A 278 0.92 -7.03 25.75
N ASP A 279 0.39 -7.46 26.89
CA ASP A 279 -0.61 -6.70 27.66
C ASP A 279 0.03 -5.88 28.79
N TYR A 280 1.36 -5.88 28.90
CA TYR A 280 2.11 -5.13 29.89
C TYR A 280 2.93 -3.99 29.25
N ASN A 281 4.10 -4.32 28.69
CA ASN A 281 5.01 -3.31 28.15
C ASN A 281 5.58 -3.63 26.76
N ARG A 282 5.29 -4.83 26.24
CA ARG A 282 5.82 -5.37 24.97
C ARG A 282 7.35 -5.41 24.90
N MET A 283 8.02 -5.43 26.06
CA MET A 283 9.47 -5.43 26.11
C MET A 283 10.00 -6.87 26.10
N VAL A 284 10.83 -7.16 25.11
CA VAL A 284 11.58 -8.40 24.98
C VAL A 284 13.06 -8.07 25.05
N VAL A 285 13.78 -8.81 25.92
CA VAL A 285 15.23 -8.68 26.06
C VAL A 285 15.90 -9.76 25.21
N LEU A 286 16.83 -9.36 24.40
CA LEU A 286 17.72 -10.22 23.61
C LEU A 286 19.08 -10.29 24.31
N ASP A 287 19.48 -11.48 24.74
CA ASP A 287 20.84 -11.77 25.20
C ASP A 287 21.61 -12.40 24.05
N ILE A 288 22.61 -11.70 23.56
CA ILE A 288 23.48 -12.08 22.45
C ILE A 288 24.86 -12.30 23.04
N VAL A 289 25.26 -13.57 23.11
CA VAL A 289 26.57 -13.97 23.59
C VAL A 289 27.27 -14.70 22.45
N ASN A 290 28.52 -14.39 22.19
CA ASN A 290 29.28 -15.01 21.11
C ASN A 290 29.17 -16.54 21.18
N GLY A 291 28.49 -17.12 20.17
CA GLY A 291 28.13 -18.53 20.14
C GLY A 291 27.08 -18.86 19.10
N GLU A 292 26.30 -19.90 19.35
CA GLU A 292 25.32 -20.46 18.41
C GLU A 292 23.87 -20.28 18.86
N VAL A 293 23.61 -19.47 19.91
CA VAL A 293 22.28 -19.34 20.53
C VAL A 293 21.95 -17.89 20.86
N LEU A 294 20.82 -17.41 20.32
CA LEU A 294 20.17 -16.19 20.74
C LEU A 294 19.18 -16.51 21.87
N VAL A 295 19.33 -15.88 23.04
CA VAL A 295 18.39 -16.02 24.14
C VAL A 295 17.44 -14.84 24.16
N MET A 296 16.13 -15.13 24.16
CA MET A 296 15.06 -14.14 24.19
C MET A 296 14.27 -14.26 25.51
N ARG A 297 14.09 -13.14 26.21
CA ARG A 297 13.39 -13.12 27.50
C ARG A 297 12.28 -12.08 27.53
N GLY A 298 11.15 -12.47 28.13
CA GLY A 298 10.04 -11.58 28.43
C GLY A 298 9.65 -11.71 29.90
N LYS A 299 9.30 -10.60 30.56
CA LYS A 299 8.82 -10.61 31.94
C LYS A 299 7.70 -9.59 32.13
N ALA A 300 6.63 -10.03 32.76
CA ALA A 300 5.52 -9.18 33.20
C ALA A 300 5.20 -9.53 34.66
N PRO A 301 5.13 -8.54 35.59
CA PRO A 301 5.01 -8.80 37.04
C PRO A 301 3.85 -9.73 37.41
N ASP A 302 2.68 -9.54 36.80
CA ASP A 302 1.45 -10.25 37.14
C ASP A 302 1.22 -11.51 36.29
N PHE A 303 1.95 -11.66 35.15
CA PHE A 303 1.75 -12.74 34.18
C PHE A 303 2.91 -13.74 34.13
N GLY A 304 4.06 -13.43 34.77
CA GLY A 304 5.19 -14.33 34.82
C GLY A 304 6.33 -13.97 33.86
N GLN A 305 7.06 -15.00 33.43
CA GLN A 305 8.24 -14.83 32.57
C GLN A 305 8.30 -15.92 31.50
N ALA A 306 8.89 -15.60 30.36
CA ALA A 306 9.21 -16.52 29.29
C ALA A 306 10.70 -16.42 28.94
N MET A 307 11.28 -17.53 28.51
CA MET A 307 12.63 -17.61 27.96
C MET A 307 12.63 -18.57 26.78
N GLU A 308 13.20 -18.15 25.67
CA GLU A 308 13.39 -18.94 24.45
C GLU A 308 14.85 -18.91 24.04
N GLU A 309 15.34 -20.05 23.59
CA GLU A 309 16.67 -20.20 23.01
C GLU A 309 16.53 -20.58 21.55
N ILE A 310 17.20 -19.85 20.66
CA ILE A 310 17.06 -19.98 19.22
C ILE A 310 18.45 -20.16 18.63
N SER A 311 18.65 -21.22 17.84
CA SER A 311 19.91 -21.44 17.12
C SER A 311 20.17 -20.27 16.17
N ALA A 312 21.37 -19.72 16.21
CA ALA A 312 21.78 -18.56 15.43
C ALA A 312 23.30 -18.58 15.20
N GLU A 313 23.72 -18.01 14.08
CA GLU A 313 25.12 -17.67 13.87
C GLU A 313 25.35 -16.27 14.41
N ILE A 314 26.22 -16.14 15.43
CA ILE A 314 26.50 -14.88 16.09
C ILE A 314 27.95 -14.51 15.84
N SER A 315 28.20 -13.27 15.44
CA SER A 315 29.52 -12.68 15.30
C SER A 315 29.58 -11.29 15.88
N GLY A 316 30.69 -10.94 16.50
CA GLY A 316 30.93 -9.64 17.12
C GLY A 316 30.91 -9.70 18.66
N GLU A 317 30.60 -8.55 19.28
CA GLU A 317 30.64 -8.40 20.74
C GLU A 317 29.36 -8.91 21.40
N ASP A 318 29.50 -9.43 22.62
CA ASP A 318 28.38 -9.79 23.49
C ASP A 318 27.58 -8.53 23.84
N LEU A 319 26.27 -8.64 23.75
CA LEU A 319 25.40 -7.54 24.16
C LEU A 319 24.03 -8.01 24.66
N ARG A 320 23.39 -7.14 25.42
CA ARG A 320 22.01 -7.28 25.88
C ARG A 320 21.23 -6.05 25.47
N ILE A 321 20.12 -6.23 24.77
CA ILE A 321 19.28 -5.14 24.30
C ILE A 321 17.80 -5.46 24.53
N ALA A 322 17.00 -4.44 24.83
CA ALA A 322 15.55 -4.53 24.91
C ALA A 322 14.89 -3.97 23.67
N VAL A 323 13.94 -4.71 23.12
CA VAL A 323 13.19 -4.33 21.91
C VAL A 323 11.68 -4.44 22.14
N ASN A 324 10.89 -3.69 21.38
CA ASN A 324 9.45 -3.82 21.40
C ASN A 324 9.03 -5.03 20.55
N SER A 325 8.35 -6.01 21.17
CA SER A 325 7.93 -7.26 20.51
C SER A 325 7.06 -7.02 19.29
N LYS A 326 6.13 -6.05 19.35
CA LYS A 326 5.24 -5.72 18.24
C LYS A 326 6.02 -5.18 17.03
N PHE A 327 6.91 -4.21 17.26
CA PHE A 327 7.70 -3.62 16.17
C PHE A 327 8.64 -4.65 15.54
N PHE A 328 9.23 -5.50 16.38
CA PHE A 328 10.11 -6.57 15.92
C PHE A 328 9.33 -7.61 15.11
N MET A 329 8.16 -8.04 15.59
CA MET A 329 7.27 -8.96 14.88
C MET A 329 6.82 -8.43 13.53
N GLU A 330 6.43 -7.16 13.46
CA GLU A 330 6.01 -6.52 12.22
C GLU A 330 7.16 -6.50 11.20
N ALA A 331 8.39 -6.18 11.62
CA ALA A 331 9.57 -6.20 10.76
C ALA A 331 9.88 -7.60 10.22
N LEU A 332 9.77 -8.63 11.05
CA LEU A 332 10.01 -10.01 10.62
C LEU A 332 8.93 -10.54 9.67
N LYS A 333 7.67 -10.15 9.87
CA LYS A 333 6.54 -10.65 9.06
C LYS A 333 6.49 -10.05 7.67
N VAL A 334 7.04 -8.86 7.45
CA VAL A 334 7.06 -8.22 6.12
C VAL A 334 8.15 -8.80 5.23
N LEU A 335 9.26 -9.26 5.79
CA LEU A 335 10.34 -9.90 5.05
C LEU A 335 9.90 -11.26 4.48
N ARG A 336 10.36 -11.58 3.28
CA ARG A 336 10.00 -12.82 2.57
C ARG A 336 11.12 -13.88 2.60
N ASP A 337 12.35 -13.47 2.89
CA ASP A 337 13.50 -14.36 2.95
C ASP A 337 13.36 -15.38 4.09
N PRO A 338 13.81 -16.64 3.91
CA PRO A 338 13.77 -17.66 4.96
C PRO A 338 14.68 -17.32 6.14
N ASN A 339 15.79 -16.65 5.90
CA ASN A 339 16.73 -16.21 6.91
C ASN A 339 16.71 -14.68 7.07
N VAL A 340 17.09 -14.21 8.24
CA VAL A 340 17.18 -12.79 8.60
C VAL A 340 18.47 -12.52 9.36
N THR A 341 19.03 -11.32 9.16
CA THR A 341 20.17 -10.82 9.93
C THR A 341 19.71 -9.70 10.84
N LEU A 342 19.95 -9.86 12.15
CA LEU A 342 19.85 -8.78 13.12
C LEU A 342 21.22 -8.16 13.28
N ALA A 343 21.30 -6.83 13.13
CA ALA A 343 22.56 -6.12 13.21
C ALA A 343 22.49 -5.04 14.30
N PHE A 344 23.53 -4.96 15.14
CA PHE A 344 23.54 -4.13 16.33
C PHE A 344 24.76 -3.20 16.36
N ASN A 345 24.58 -2.04 16.96
CA ASN A 345 25.65 -1.06 17.18
C ASN A 345 25.79 -0.75 18.67
N GLY A 346 26.29 -1.76 19.43
CA GLY A 346 26.41 -1.72 20.89
C GLY A 346 25.08 -1.79 21.65
N MET A 347 25.14 -1.77 22.98
CA MET A 347 23.98 -1.94 23.88
C MET A 347 23.00 -0.75 23.87
N SER A 348 23.46 0.44 23.56
CA SER A 348 22.69 1.69 23.51
C SER A 348 22.33 2.10 22.08
N GLY A 349 22.77 1.32 21.09
CA GLY A 349 22.55 1.58 19.68
C GLY A 349 21.21 1.08 19.17
N HIS A 350 21.00 1.27 17.88
CA HIS A 350 19.83 0.78 17.19
C HIS A 350 20.01 -0.68 16.76
N MET A 351 18.95 -1.45 16.80
CA MET A 351 18.86 -2.76 16.14
C MET A 351 18.34 -2.56 14.72
N ALA A 352 19.03 -3.12 13.75
CA ALA A 352 18.54 -3.23 12.38
C ALA A 352 18.12 -4.68 12.09
N VAL A 353 16.97 -4.85 11.46
CA VAL A 353 16.50 -6.12 10.91
C VAL A 353 16.73 -6.06 9.40
N LYS A 354 17.57 -6.93 8.86
CA LYS A 354 18.00 -6.90 7.46
C LYS A 354 17.66 -8.21 6.76
N ARG A 355 17.44 -8.14 5.46
CA ARG A 355 17.53 -9.31 4.58
C ARG A 355 18.96 -9.85 4.62
N VAL A 356 19.12 -11.15 4.41
CA VAL A 356 20.44 -11.71 4.14
C VAL A 356 20.84 -11.19 2.77
N GLU A 357 21.93 -10.43 2.70
CA GLU A 357 22.48 -10.01 1.41
C GLU A 357 22.83 -11.27 0.62
N LYS A 358 22.20 -11.46 -0.51
CA LYS A 358 22.70 -12.42 -1.49
C LYS A 358 24.03 -11.85 -1.98
N ASP A 359 25.12 -12.54 -1.67
CA ASP A 359 26.41 -12.20 -2.24
C ASP A 359 26.24 -11.94 -3.73
N SER A 360 26.56 -10.73 -4.14
CA SER A 360 26.70 -10.39 -5.55
C SER A 360 27.87 -11.20 -6.10
N PHE A 361 27.55 -12.31 -6.76
CA PHE A 361 28.50 -13.01 -7.61
C PHE A 361 28.76 -12.21 -8.87
#